data_2b606e716583dfc584c74eb8e6f5b386
#
_entry.id   2b606e716583dfc584c74eb8e6f5b386
#
_cell.length_a   1.000
_cell.length_b   1.000
_cell.length_c   1.000
_cell.angle_alpha   90.00
_cell.angle_beta   90.00
_cell.angle_gamma   90.00
#
_symmetry.space_group_name_H-M   'P 1'
#
loop_
_entity.id
_entity.type
_entity.pdbx_description
1 polymer ?
#
loop_
_entity_poly.entity_id
_entity_poly.type
_entity_poly.pdbx_seq_one_letter_code
_entity_poly.pdbx_strand_id
1 'polypeptide(L)'
;MIELSPHRLSLSTGIYMDAFTAGDPKNLAIIFLHGFPESHRTWRHQIAHFSDRFYCIAPDQRGYRGTSKPKEVEAYTADKLTADIFALADALNVQQFVIVGHDWGGAIAWSVALNGQPDAPNPAWAGRVPCAVIANAPHPYLFQRLLITDMNQRASSQYMIDFRDTSNDALVQDQGLTGLMLKTVKWDKPSAMEPEERTALLADWADRDACFGMLNWYRASALYVPTMDEDAEIPAFAAGAFPQLMIPTLVVWAMDDLALPPSNIDGIEELVPDVTIAPVENCGHFVIWERPDAVNAAMEQFLR
;
A
#
# COMPACT_ATOMS: atom_id res chain seq x y z
N MET A 1 -14.16 14.95 -14.10
CA MET A 1 -13.81 14.10 -12.96
C MET A 1 -15.06 13.32 -12.54
N ILE A 2 -14.92 12.06 -12.16
CA ILE A 2 -16.03 11.27 -11.62
C ILE A 2 -16.35 11.75 -10.20
N GLU A 3 -17.63 11.79 -9.84
CA GLU A 3 -18.05 12.12 -8.48
C GLU A 3 -17.93 10.87 -7.60
N LEU A 4 -17.20 10.98 -6.49
CA LEU A 4 -17.05 9.92 -5.50
C LEU A 4 -18.10 10.10 -4.40
N SER A 5 -18.73 9.00 -3.99
CA SER A 5 -19.63 8.97 -2.84
C SER A 5 -18.83 8.76 -1.56
N PRO A 6 -18.77 9.74 -0.64
CA PRO A 6 -18.04 9.59 0.62
C PRO A 6 -18.87 8.78 1.63
N HIS A 7 -18.17 7.93 2.40
CA HIS A 7 -18.71 7.14 3.50
C HIS A 7 -17.83 7.31 4.72
N ARG A 8 -18.46 7.39 5.90
CA ARG A 8 -17.79 7.24 7.19
C ARG A 8 -18.34 6.01 7.90
N LEU A 9 -17.53 4.97 7.96
CA LEU A 9 -17.95 3.65 8.37
C LEU A 9 -17.37 3.31 9.75
N SER A 10 -18.22 2.76 10.63
CA SER A 10 -17.76 2.16 11.89
C SER A 10 -17.44 0.69 11.61
N LEU A 11 -16.15 0.34 11.69
CA LEU A 11 -15.70 -1.02 11.42
C LEU A 11 -15.76 -1.90 12.66
N SER A 12 -15.94 -3.20 12.46
CA SER A 12 -15.91 -4.21 13.54
C SER A 12 -14.56 -4.29 14.26
N THR A 13 -13.50 -3.74 13.64
CA THR A 13 -12.16 -3.59 14.24
C THR A 13 -12.05 -2.42 15.25
N GLY A 14 -13.17 -1.70 15.48
CA GLY A 14 -13.23 -0.63 16.48
C GLY A 14 -12.75 0.73 16.00
N ILE A 15 -12.50 0.92 14.69
CA ILE A 15 -12.14 2.21 14.11
C ILE A 15 -13.28 2.79 13.24
N TYR A 16 -13.27 4.10 13.07
CA TYR A 16 -13.98 4.75 11.97
C TYR A 16 -13.05 4.85 10.77
N MET A 17 -13.56 4.48 9.58
CA MET A 17 -12.84 4.58 8.32
C MET A 17 -13.62 5.44 7.33
N ASP A 18 -12.95 6.45 6.77
CA ASP A 18 -13.47 7.18 5.63
C ASP A 18 -13.15 6.41 4.36
N ALA A 19 -14.16 6.17 3.53
CA ALA A 19 -14.03 5.48 2.25
C ALA A 19 -14.81 6.22 1.16
N PHE A 20 -14.34 6.12 -0.06
CA PHE A 20 -14.90 6.79 -1.22
C PHE A 20 -15.25 5.75 -2.27
N THR A 21 -16.46 5.79 -2.80
CA THR A 21 -16.93 4.78 -3.75
C THR A 21 -17.42 5.39 -5.05
N ALA A 22 -17.32 4.61 -6.13
CA ALA A 22 -17.90 4.92 -7.43
C ALA A 22 -18.32 3.62 -8.14
N GLY A 23 -19.30 3.70 -9.02
CA GLY A 23 -19.85 2.55 -9.75
C GLY A 23 -21.06 1.91 -9.04
N ASP A 24 -21.62 0.88 -9.68
CA ASP A 24 -22.79 0.16 -9.15
C ASP A 24 -22.36 -0.84 -8.06
N PRO A 25 -22.88 -0.78 -6.83
CA PRO A 25 -22.55 -1.73 -5.77
C PRO A 25 -22.97 -3.19 -6.05
N LYS A 26 -23.69 -3.45 -7.12
CA LYS A 26 -23.98 -4.81 -7.59
C LYS A 26 -22.87 -5.43 -8.43
N ASN A 27 -21.96 -4.63 -8.94
CA ASN A 27 -20.81 -5.10 -9.70
C ASN A 27 -19.75 -5.71 -8.77
N LEU A 28 -18.82 -6.49 -9.33
CA LEU A 28 -17.65 -6.96 -8.60
C LEU A 28 -16.88 -5.75 -8.03
N ALA A 29 -16.58 -5.82 -6.74
CA ALA A 29 -15.85 -4.74 -6.10
C ALA A 29 -14.34 -4.79 -6.38
N ILE A 30 -13.74 -3.60 -6.48
CA ILE A 30 -12.29 -3.39 -6.43
C ILE A 30 -12.00 -2.49 -5.23
N ILE A 31 -11.16 -2.96 -4.29
CA ILE A 31 -10.69 -2.15 -3.17
C ILE A 31 -9.27 -1.68 -3.47
N PHE A 32 -9.08 -0.34 -3.50
CA PHE A 32 -7.83 0.33 -3.83
C PHE A 32 -7.16 0.87 -2.57
N LEU A 33 -6.00 0.32 -2.20
CA LEU A 33 -5.22 0.71 -1.04
C LEU A 33 -4.06 1.65 -1.44
N HIS A 34 -4.11 2.88 -0.95
CA HIS A 34 -3.05 3.88 -1.18
C HIS A 34 -1.81 3.57 -0.33
N GLY A 35 -0.67 4.13 -0.73
CA GLY A 35 0.58 4.05 0.01
C GLY A 35 0.87 5.25 0.91
N PHE A 36 2.09 5.27 1.41
CA PHE A 36 2.65 6.38 2.16
C PHE A 36 3.27 7.41 1.18
N PRO A 37 3.09 8.68 1.40
CA PRO A 37 2.24 9.35 2.37
C PRO A 37 0.99 9.96 1.70
N GLU A 38 0.24 9.13 0.99
CA GLU A 38 -0.85 9.51 0.11
C GLU A 38 -2.26 9.31 0.77
N SER A 39 -3.30 9.26 -0.05
CA SER A 39 -4.69 9.04 0.34
C SER A 39 -5.47 8.35 -0.79
N HIS A 40 -6.78 8.10 -0.61
CA HIS A 40 -7.65 7.59 -1.67
C HIS A 40 -7.52 8.33 -3.00
N ARG A 41 -7.14 9.61 -2.98
CA ARG A 41 -7.02 10.50 -4.17
C ARG A 41 -5.99 10.00 -5.17
N THR A 42 -5.01 9.22 -4.73
CA THR A 42 -3.98 8.67 -5.59
C THR A 42 -4.56 7.76 -6.68
N TRP A 43 -5.70 7.11 -6.41
CA TRP A 43 -6.39 6.19 -7.31
C TRP A 43 -7.42 6.84 -8.25
N ARG A 44 -7.49 8.19 -8.31
CA ARG A 44 -8.50 8.93 -9.09
C ARG A 44 -8.59 8.52 -10.56
N HIS A 45 -7.45 8.20 -11.20
CA HIS A 45 -7.41 7.78 -12.60
C HIS A 45 -7.93 6.36 -12.81
N GLN A 46 -7.59 5.43 -11.90
CA GLN A 46 -8.06 4.04 -11.94
C GLN A 46 -9.55 3.97 -11.63
N ILE A 47 -10.01 4.69 -10.59
CA ILE A 47 -11.44 4.76 -10.26
C ILE A 47 -12.24 5.32 -11.43
N ALA A 48 -11.77 6.40 -12.06
CA ALA A 48 -12.44 6.98 -13.23
C ALA A 48 -12.51 6.01 -14.42
N HIS A 49 -11.51 5.14 -14.57
CA HIS A 49 -11.44 4.16 -15.66
C HIS A 49 -12.32 2.93 -15.41
N PHE A 50 -12.42 2.45 -14.18
CA PHE A 50 -13.05 1.17 -13.86
C PHE A 50 -14.47 1.25 -13.32
N SER A 51 -14.93 2.41 -12.85
CA SER A 51 -16.23 2.56 -12.16
C SER A 51 -17.46 2.36 -13.03
N ASP A 52 -17.34 2.31 -14.35
CA ASP A 52 -18.43 1.93 -15.25
C ASP A 52 -18.79 0.43 -15.20
N ARG A 53 -17.84 -0.43 -14.79
CA ARG A 53 -17.96 -1.90 -14.78
C ARG A 53 -17.75 -2.53 -13.41
N PHE A 54 -17.09 -1.83 -12.50
CA PHE A 54 -16.76 -2.31 -11.17
C PHE A 54 -17.30 -1.37 -10.10
N TYR A 55 -17.54 -1.91 -8.92
CA TYR A 55 -17.74 -1.11 -7.73
C TYR A 55 -16.39 -0.74 -7.12
N CYS A 56 -15.90 0.45 -7.41
CA CYS A 56 -14.61 0.95 -6.94
C CYS A 56 -14.74 1.49 -5.51
N ILE A 57 -13.87 1.06 -4.61
CA ILE A 57 -13.82 1.44 -3.21
C ILE A 57 -12.39 1.87 -2.89
N ALA A 58 -12.19 3.10 -2.42
CA ALA A 58 -10.89 3.62 -2.02
C ALA A 58 -10.97 4.20 -0.60
N PRO A 59 -10.52 3.48 0.43
CA PRO A 59 -10.46 4.01 1.78
C PRO A 59 -9.28 4.97 1.97
N ASP A 60 -9.44 5.94 2.88
CA ASP A 60 -8.31 6.49 3.60
C ASP A 60 -7.98 5.51 4.73
N GLN A 61 -6.84 4.86 4.67
CA GLN A 61 -6.50 3.76 5.58
C GLN A 61 -6.27 4.27 7.02
N ARG A 62 -6.21 3.36 8.00
CA ARG A 62 -5.96 3.68 9.42
C ARG A 62 -4.74 4.61 9.57
N GLY A 63 -4.91 5.71 10.29
CA GLY A 63 -3.84 6.70 10.49
C GLY A 63 -3.87 7.87 9.49
N TYR A 64 -4.65 7.78 8.43
CA TYR A 64 -4.69 8.78 7.36
C TYR A 64 -5.95 9.64 7.42
N ARG A 65 -5.82 10.93 7.11
CA ARG A 65 -6.91 11.91 6.90
C ARG A 65 -7.99 11.85 8.00
N GLY A 66 -9.25 11.59 7.63
CA GLY A 66 -10.39 11.51 8.54
C GLY A 66 -10.53 10.18 9.28
N THR A 67 -9.85 9.13 8.84
CA THR A 67 -9.87 7.82 9.47
C THR A 67 -9.23 7.84 10.86
N SER A 68 -9.67 6.96 11.75
CA SER A 68 -9.16 6.83 13.12
C SER A 68 -7.62 6.73 13.16
N LYS A 69 -7.03 7.45 14.12
CA LYS A 69 -5.57 7.55 14.32
C LYS A 69 -5.20 7.11 15.75
N PRO A 70 -5.25 5.80 16.06
CA PRO A 70 -4.78 5.31 17.36
C PRO A 70 -3.36 5.80 17.63
N LYS A 71 -3.04 6.11 18.90
CA LYS A 71 -1.70 6.59 19.27
C LYS A 71 -0.70 5.46 19.47
N GLU A 72 -1.21 4.29 19.82
CA GLU A 72 -0.43 3.09 20.10
C GLU A 72 0.15 2.55 18.79
N VAL A 73 1.48 2.35 18.76
CA VAL A 73 2.19 1.80 17.60
C VAL A 73 1.63 0.42 17.21
N GLU A 74 1.34 -0.41 18.20
CA GLU A 74 0.80 -1.77 18.04
C GLU A 74 -0.58 -1.80 17.37
N ALA A 75 -1.25 -0.65 17.27
CA ALA A 75 -2.50 -0.54 16.51
C ALA A 75 -2.31 -0.62 15.00
N TYR A 76 -1.07 -0.54 14.50
CA TYR A 76 -0.74 -0.48 13.07
C TYR A 76 -0.02 -1.73 12.55
N THR A 77 -0.08 -2.84 13.27
CA THR A 77 0.47 -4.12 12.78
C THR A 77 -0.29 -4.63 11.57
N ALA A 78 0.40 -5.37 10.69
CA ALA A 78 -0.15 -5.80 9.40
C ALA A 78 -1.44 -6.63 9.53
N ASP A 79 -1.58 -7.44 10.57
CA ASP A 79 -2.79 -8.21 10.87
C ASP A 79 -3.99 -7.31 11.15
N LYS A 80 -3.81 -6.21 11.90
CA LYS A 80 -4.88 -5.25 12.20
C LYS A 80 -5.27 -4.43 10.97
N LEU A 81 -4.28 -4.00 10.19
CA LEU A 81 -4.53 -3.28 8.93
C LEU A 81 -5.23 -4.19 7.91
N THR A 82 -4.85 -5.46 7.84
CA THR A 82 -5.52 -6.48 7.02
C THR A 82 -6.98 -6.69 7.47
N ALA A 83 -7.21 -6.82 8.78
CA ALA A 83 -8.56 -6.98 9.33
C ALA A 83 -9.46 -5.78 9.02
N ASP A 84 -8.93 -4.57 8.96
CA ASP A 84 -9.68 -3.39 8.57
C ASP A 84 -10.25 -3.49 7.16
N ILE A 85 -9.52 -4.10 6.23
CA ILE A 85 -9.97 -4.22 4.84
C ILE A 85 -11.14 -5.21 4.71
N PHE A 86 -11.07 -6.35 5.41
CA PHE A 86 -12.22 -7.27 5.47
C PHE A 86 -13.40 -6.64 6.18
N ALA A 87 -13.18 -5.91 7.26
CA ALA A 87 -14.25 -5.20 7.98
C ALA A 87 -14.85 -4.05 7.13
N LEU A 88 -14.06 -3.38 6.29
CA LEU A 88 -14.55 -2.40 5.31
C LEU A 88 -15.48 -3.08 4.29
N ALA A 89 -15.04 -4.21 3.73
CA ALA A 89 -15.86 -4.98 2.79
C ALA A 89 -17.18 -5.44 3.42
N ASP A 90 -17.15 -5.90 4.68
CA ASP A 90 -18.35 -6.28 5.44
C ASP A 90 -19.28 -5.09 5.66
N ALA A 91 -18.75 -3.93 6.05
CA ALA A 91 -19.53 -2.71 6.28
C ALA A 91 -20.23 -2.19 5.02
N LEU A 92 -19.67 -2.50 3.83
CA LEU A 92 -20.23 -2.18 2.51
C LEU A 92 -21.01 -3.34 1.90
N ASN A 93 -21.23 -4.46 2.62
CA ASN A 93 -21.89 -5.68 2.16
C ASN A 93 -21.21 -6.32 0.94
N VAL A 94 -19.90 -6.19 0.80
CA VAL A 94 -19.09 -6.76 -0.28
C VAL A 94 -18.58 -8.14 0.14
N GLN A 95 -19.01 -9.19 -0.57
CA GLN A 95 -18.63 -10.57 -0.26
C GLN A 95 -17.29 -10.97 -0.90
N GLN A 96 -17.08 -10.58 -2.14
CA GLN A 96 -15.84 -10.81 -2.88
C GLN A 96 -15.34 -9.50 -3.49
N PHE A 97 -14.04 -9.33 -3.55
CA PHE A 97 -13.40 -8.13 -4.11
C PHE A 97 -12.02 -8.44 -4.68
N VAL A 98 -11.67 -7.73 -5.74
CA VAL A 98 -10.29 -7.61 -6.20
C VAL A 98 -9.57 -6.67 -5.25
N ILE A 99 -8.40 -7.08 -4.76
CA ILE A 99 -7.54 -6.19 -3.96
C ILE A 99 -6.48 -5.54 -4.83
N VAL A 100 -6.38 -4.22 -4.74
CA VAL A 100 -5.39 -3.42 -5.47
C VAL A 100 -4.62 -2.57 -4.46
N GLY A 101 -3.30 -2.56 -4.54
CA GLY A 101 -2.51 -1.75 -3.60
C GLY A 101 -1.22 -1.21 -4.19
N HIS A 102 -0.79 -0.05 -3.69
CA HIS A 102 0.46 0.61 -4.03
C HIS A 102 1.27 0.88 -2.76
N ASP A 103 2.60 0.72 -2.80
CA ASP A 103 3.52 0.99 -1.68
C ASP A 103 3.06 0.28 -0.39
N TRP A 104 2.88 0.97 0.74
CA TRP A 104 2.32 0.38 1.96
C TRP A 104 0.94 -0.25 1.76
N GLY A 105 0.09 0.37 0.93
CA GLY A 105 -1.19 -0.25 0.55
C GLY A 105 -1.00 -1.56 -0.21
N GLY A 106 0.05 -1.66 -1.01
CA GLY A 106 0.44 -2.91 -1.68
C GLY A 106 0.99 -3.95 -0.69
N ALA A 107 1.76 -3.54 0.32
CA ALA A 107 2.21 -4.44 1.38
C ALA A 107 1.02 -5.06 2.15
N ILE A 108 -0.02 -4.26 2.42
CA ILE A 108 -1.27 -4.77 3.01
C ILE A 108 -2.07 -5.59 2.00
N ALA A 109 -2.09 -5.21 0.71
CA ALA A 109 -2.77 -5.98 -0.32
C ALA A 109 -2.20 -7.40 -0.47
N TRP A 110 -0.87 -7.60 -0.35
CA TRP A 110 -0.27 -8.94 -0.25
C TRP A 110 -0.85 -9.74 0.92
N SER A 111 -0.93 -9.12 2.11
CA SER A 111 -1.50 -9.77 3.30
C SER A 111 -2.99 -10.07 3.14
N VAL A 112 -3.77 -9.16 2.58
CA VAL A 112 -5.20 -9.35 2.28
C VAL A 112 -5.39 -10.49 1.28
N ALA A 113 -4.59 -10.56 0.22
CA ALA A 113 -4.65 -11.60 -0.79
C ALA A 113 -4.35 -12.98 -0.19
N LEU A 114 -3.26 -13.11 0.59
CA LEU A 114 -2.89 -14.36 1.28
C LEU A 114 -3.97 -14.83 2.26
N ASN A 115 -4.61 -13.92 2.98
CA ASN A 115 -5.66 -14.24 3.93
C ASN A 115 -7.06 -14.38 3.29
N GLY A 116 -7.22 -13.94 2.06
CA GLY A 116 -8.49 -13.98 1.31
C GLY A 116 -8.53 -15.02 0.20
N GLN A 117 -7.43 -15.72 -0.09
CA GLN A 117 -7.42 -16.81 -1.07
C GLN A 117 -8.26 -18.04 -0.62
N PRO A 118 -8.65 -18.96 -1.51
CA PRO A 118 -9.58 -20.05 -1.16
C PRO A 118 -9.18 -20.92 0.03
N ASP A 119 -7.89 -21.22 0.15
CA ASP A 119 -7.34 -22.11 1.18
C ASP A 119 -6.79 -21.35 2.41
N ALA A 120 -7.16 -20.08 2.56
CA ALA A 120 -6.71 -19.28 3.69
C ALA A 120 -7.23 -19.83 5.03
N PRO A 121 -6.41 -19.74 6.11
CA PRO A 121 -6.75 -20.39 7.38
C PRO A 121 -7.95 -19.78 8.10
N ASN A 122 -8.28 -18.50 7.84
CA ASN A 122 -9.44 -17.88 8.43
C ASN A 122 -10.68 -18.10 7.55
N PRO A 123 -11.65 -18.92 7.97
CA PRO A 123 -12.82 -19.26 7.15
C PRO A 123 -13.74 -18.07 6.87
N ALA A 124 -13.67 -16.99 7.66
CA ALA A 124 -14.45 -15.77 7.42
C ALA A 124 -13.89 -14.93 6.27
N TRP A 125 -12.63 -15.15 5.89
CA TRP A 125 -11.94 -14.41 4.84
C TRP A 125 -11.65 -15.27 3.61
N ALA A 126 -11.51 -16.57 3.79
CA ALA A 126 -11.18 -17.53 2.73
C ALA A 126 -12.14 -17.44 1.52
N GLY A 127 -11.58 -17.36 0.31
CA GLY A 127 -12.33 -17.26 -0.94
C GLY A 127 -12.92 -15.88 -1.25
N ARG A 128 -12.60 -14.85 -0.44
CA ARG A 128 -13.12 -13.49 -0.67
C ARG A 128 -12.31 -12.68 -1.67
N VAL A 129 -11.05 -13.06 -1.91
CA VAL A 129 -10.15 -12.37 -2.84
C VAL A 129 -9.86 -13.27 -4.04
N PRO A 130 -10.53 -13.06 -5.19
CA PRO A 130 -10.34 -13.89 -6.37
C PRO A 130 -9.05 -13.58 -7.13
N CYS A 131 -8.56 -12.36 -7.07
CA CYS A 131 -7.29 -11.94 -7.68
C CYS A 131 -6.74 -10.66 -7.01
N ALA A 132 -5.46 -10.37 -7.23
CA ALA A 132 -4.77 -9.23 -6.67
C ALA A 132 -4.03 -8.41 -7.74
N VAL A 133 -3.91 -7.10 -7.51
CA VAL A 133 -3.08 -6.20 -8.32
C VAL A 133 -2.17 -5.41 -7.39
N ILE A 134 -0.87 -5.52 -7.60
CA ILE A 134 0.14 -4.88 -6.75
C ILE A 134 0.99 -3.94 -7.60
N ALA A 135 1.03 -2.68 -7.22
CA ALA A 135 1.83 -1.66 -7.91
C ALA A 135 2.97 -1.22 -6.99
N ASN A 136 4.21 -1.35 -7.45
CA ASN A 136 5.44 -0.93 -6.74
C ASN A 136 5.39 -1.20 -5.22
N ALA A 137 5.05 -2.44 -4.86
CA ALA A 137 5.11 -2.94 -3.49
C ALA A 137 5.69 -4.36 -3.49
N PRO A 138 6.88 -4.56 -2.92
CA PRO A 138 7.53 -5.85 -2.95
C PRO A 138 6.77 -6.87 -2.10
N HIS A 139 6.89 -8.16 -2.48
CA HIS A 139 6.42 -9.22 -1.62
C HIS A 139 7.22 -9.19 -0.29
N PRO A 140 6.57 -9.18 0.89
CA PRO A 140 7.26 -8.91 2.17
C PRO A 140 8.43 -9.85 2.45
N TYR A 141 8.32 -11.11 2.03
CA TYR A 141 9.37 -12.10 2.19
C TYR A 141 10.61 -11.78 1.33
N LEU A 142 10.42 -11.45 0.04
CA LEU A 142 11.52 -11.08 -0.86
C LEU A 142 12.17 -9.77 -0.39
N PHE A 143 11.35 -8.79 -0.03
CA PHE A 143 11.83 -7.51 0.46
C PHE A 143 12.71 -7.65 1.70
N GLN A 144 12.28 -8.44 2.69
CA GLN A 144 13.11 -8.68 3.87
C GLN A 144 14.46 -9.34 3.51
N ARG A 145 14.47 -10.26 2.56
CA ARG A 145 15.72 -10.89 2.11
C ARG A 145 16.62 -9.88 1.42
N LEU A 146 16.07 -9.06 0.52
CA LEU A 146 16.82 -8.02 -0.20
C LEU A 146 17.39 -6.95 0.73
N LEU A 147 16.70 -6.57 1.80
CA LEU A 147 17.24 -5.66 2.82
C LEU A 147 18.54 -6.20 3.46
N ILE A 148 18.75 -7.51 3.44
CA ILE A 148 19.97 -8.15 3.96
C ILE A 148 20.98 -8.41 2.86
N THR A 149 20.55 -8.91 1.69
CA THR A 149 21.43 -9.47 0.66
C THR A 149 21.75 -8.51 -0.49
N ASP A 150 20.95 -7.46 -0.69
CA ASP A 150 21.14 -6.46 -1.75
C ASP A 150 21.48 -5.09 -1.15
N MET A 151 22.73 -4.66 -1.31
CA MET A 151 23.21 -3.39 -0.77
C MET A 151 22.52 -2.18 -1.42
N ASN A 152 22.03 -2.29 -2.66
CA ASN A 152 21.27 -1.22 -3.30
C ASN A 152 19.90 -1.06 -2.63
N GLN A 153 19.17 -2.18 -2.42
CA GLN A 153 17.90 -2.12 -1.70
C GLN A 153 18.08 -1.63 -0.27
N ARG A 154 19.12 -2.13 0.43
CA ARG A 154 19.44 -1.65 1.79
C ARG A 154 19.66 -0.13 1.82
N ALA A 155 20.47 0.40 0.89
CA ALA A 155 20.73 1.83 0.79
C ALA A 155 19.45 2.63 0.49
N SER A 156 18.62 2.16 -0.43
CA SER A 156 17.35 2.78 -0.79
C SER A 156 16.34 2.78 0.36
N SER A 157 16.50 1.89 1.35
CA SER A 157 15.57 1.74 2.49
C SER A 157 16.02 2.42 3.78
N GLN A 158 17.18 3.11 3.81
CA GLN A 158 17.69 3.74 5.04
C GLN A 158 16.73 4.78 5.63
N TYR A 159 15.93 5.46 4.81
CA TYR A 159 14.90 6.39 5.27
C TYR A 159 13.90 5.75 6.25
N MET A 160 13.68 4.43 6.17
CA MET A 160 12.77 3.71 7.08
C MET A 160 13.30 3.73 8.53
N ILE A 161 14.61 3.78 8.72
CA ILE A 161 15.24 3.92 10.05
C ILE A 161 14.88 5.29 10.62
N ASP A 162 15.02 6.36 9.82
CA ASP A 162 14.67 7.72 10.24
C ASP A 162 13.16 7.86 10.57
N PHE A 163 12.28 7.19 9.83
CA PHE A 163 10.84 7.23 10.08
C PHE A 163 10.44 6.48 11.36
N ARG A 164 11.23 5.50 11.77
CA ARG A 164 11.06 4.77 13.03
C ARG A 164 11.63 5.51 14.22
N ASP A 165 12.62 6.36 14.00
CA ASP A 165 13.31 7.07 15.07
C ASP A 165 12.42 8.16 15.68
N THR A 166 12.02 7.93 16.94
CA THR A 166 11.19 8.87 17.71
C THR A 166 11.90 10.17 18.04
N SER A 167 13.23 10.26 17.88
CA SER A 167 13.94 11.53 18.01
C SER A 167 13.52 12.56 16.96
N ASN A 168 12.92 12.12 15.85
CA ASN A 168 12.35 12.97 14.80
C ASN A 168 10.95 13.50 15.14
N ASP A 169 10.32 13.05 16.23
CA ASP A 169 8.94 13.44 16.57
C ASP A 169 8.80 14.96 16.81
N ALA A 170 9.81 15.59 17.40
CA ALA A 170 9.82 17.03 17.61
C ALA A 170 9.81 17.79 16.26
N LEU A 171 10.53 17.31 15.26
CA LEU A 171 10.53 17.90 13.90
C LEU A 171 9.16 17.73 13.24
N VAL A 172 8.55 16.54 13.34
CA VAL A 172 7.21 16.28 12.82
C VAL A 172 6.16 17.14 13.53
N GLN A 173 6.27 17.29 14.84
CA GLN A 173 5.37 18.15 15.63
C GLN A 173 5.46 19.61 15.20
N ASP A 174 6.65 20.12 14.87
CA ASP A 174 6.88 21.51 14.44
C ASP A 174 6.46 21.73 12.97
N GLN A 175 6.96 20.89 12.04
CA GLN A 175 6.89 21.12 10.59
C GLN A 175 5.98 20.17 9.82
N GLY A 176 5.30 19.24 10.51
CA GLY A 176 4.52 18.18 9.87
C GLY A 176 5.42 17.15 9.17
N LEU A 177 4.80 16.35 8.33
CA LEU A 177 5.55 15.35 7.57
C LEU A 177 6.54 15.98 6.59
N THR A 178 6.25 17.18 6.08
CA THR A 178 7.14 17.89 5.15
C THR A 178 8.55 18.07 5.70
N GLY A 179 8.69 18.43 6.98
CA GLY A 179 10.01 18.59 7.61
C GLY A 179 10.82 17.30 7.60
N LEU A 180 10.19 16.19 7.94
CA LEU A 180 10.84 14.88 7.93
C LEU A 180 11.19 14.41 6.52
N MET A 181 10.29 14.57 5.55
CA MET A 181 10.51 14.20 4.15
C MET A 181 11.69 14.97 3.54
N LEU A 182 11.80 16.27 3.79
CA LEU A 182 12.94 17.07 3.32
C LEU A 182 14.27 16.66 3.96
N LYS A 183 14.25 16.19 5.21
CA LYS A 183 15.42 15.70 5.92
C LYS A 183 15.90 14.37 5.36
N THR A 184 14.98 13.44 5.06
CA THR A 184 15.30 12.03 4.83
C THR A 184 15.35 11.66 3.35
N VAL A 185 14.28 11.85 2.61
CA VAL A 185 14.14 11.37 1.22
C VAL A 185 14.39 12.44 0.18
N LYS A 186 14.57 13.71 0.59
CA LYS A 186 14.79 14.87 -0.30
C LYS A 186 13.81 14.87 -1.48
N TRP A 187 12.55 14.64 -1.16
CA TRP A 187 11.52 14.46 -2.16
C TRP A 187 11.24 15.77 -2.91
N ASP A 188 11.64 15.81 -4.16
CA ASP A 188 11.43 16.93 -5.10
C ASP A 188 10.25 16.70 -6.07
N LYS A 189 9.71 15.47 -6.12
CA LYS A 189 8.71 15.04 -7.10
C LYS A 189 7.25 15.49 -6.90
N PRO A 190 6.80 16.12 -5.79
CA PRO A 190 5.50 16.79 -5.80
C PRO A 190 5.35 17.81 -6.93
N SER A 191 6.46 18.24 -7.56
CA SER A 191 6.45 19.11 -8.73
C SER A 191 5.83 18.48 -9.99
N ALA A 192 5.80 17.17 -10.10
CA ALA A 192 5.18 16.43 -11.22
C ALA A 192 3.67 16.18 -11.00
N MET A 193 3.19 16.37 -9.77
CA MET A 193 1.78 16.21 -9.42
C MET A 193 0.96 17.42 -9.86
N GLU A 194 -0.29 17.20 -10.25
CA GLU A 194 -1.25 18.28 -10.52
C GLU A 194 -1.35 19.25 -9.33
N PRO A 195 -1.39 20.58 -9.55
CA PRO A 195 -1.30 21.56 -8.46
C PRO A 195 -2.35 21.40 -7.37
N GLU A 196 -3.57 20.98 -7.73
CA GLU A 196 -4.67 20.76 -6.79
C GLU A 196 -4.40 19.53 -5.91
N GLU A 197 -3.92 18.43 -6.50
CA GLU A 197 -3.55 17.21 -5.78
C GLU A 197 -2.37 17.45 -4.86
N ARG A 198 -1.37 18.18 -5.32
CA ARG A 198 -0.23 18.58 -4.49
C ARG A 198 -0.67 19.43 -3.29
N THR A 199 -1.57 20.37 -3.49
CA THR A 199 -2.09 21.22 -2.40
C THR A 199 -2.82 20.38 -1.36
N ALA A 200 -3.66 19.42 -1.80
CA ALA A 200 -4.37 18.51 -0.93
C ALA A 200 -3.41 17.60 -0.14
N LEU A 201 -2.40 17.04 -0.81
CA LEU A 201 -1.38 16.19 -0.18
C LEU A 201 -0.61 16.96 0.92
N LEU A 202 -0.17 18.18 0.63
CA LEU A 202 0.54 19.00 1.61
C LEU A 202 -0.35 19.40 2.80
N ALA A 203 -1.65 19.56 2.58
CA ALA A 203 -2.60 19.79 3.67
C ALA A 203 -2.74 18.55 4.56
N ASP A 204 -2.76 17.34 3.99
CA ASP A 204 -2.77 16.07 4.74
C ASP A 204 -1.49 15.93 5.59
N TRP A 205 -0.34 16.34 5.07
CA TRP A 205 0.95 16.33 5.79
C TRP A 205 1.06 17.40 6.89
N ALA A 206 0.15 18.33 6.92
CA ALA A 206 0.06 19.34 7.99
C ALA A 206 -0.75 18.84 9.21
N ASP A 207 -1.57 17.81 9.09
CA ASP A 207 -2.29 17.18 10.21
C ASP A 207 -1.32 16.33 11.03
N ARG A 208 -1.00 16.79 12.25
CA ARG A 208 -0.01 16.15 13.13
C ARG A 208 -0.42 14.74 13.55
N ASP A 209 -1.69 14.52 13.86
CA ASP A 209 -2.17 13.20 14.24
C ASP A 209 -2.08 12.23 13.05
N ALA A 210 -2.34 12.70 11.82
CA ALA A 210 -2.14 11.91 10.62
C ALA A 210 -0.66 11.62 10.35
N CYS A 211 0.24 12.60 10.56
CA CYS A 211 1.68 12.37 10.43
C CYS A 211 2.16 11.22 11.32
N PHE A 212 1.78 11.22 12.60
CA PHE A 212 2.14 10.14 13.52
C PHE A 212 1.45 8.83 13.17
N GLY A 213 0.18 8.87 12.74
CA GLY A 213 -0.53 7.70 12.21
C GLY A 213 0.21 7.06 11.05
N MET A 214 0.64 7.85 10.07
CA MET A 214 1.42 7.40 8.90
C MET A 214 2.77 6.79 9.32
N LEU A 215 3.51 7.45 10.24
CA LEU A 215 4.79 6.94 10.73
C LEU A 215 4.65 5.64 11.53
N ASN A 216 3.54 5.43 12.20
CA ASN A 216 3.29 4.21 12.96
C ASN A 216 3.19 2.96 12.08
N TRP A 217 2.91 3.08 10.77
CA TRP A 217 3.02 1.96 9.84
C TRP A 217 4.46 1.44 9.75
N TYR A 218 5.44 2.35 9.72
CA TYR A 218 6.86 1.98 9.73
C TYR A 218 7.29 1.44 11.09
N ARG A 219 6.83 2.06 12.18
CA ARG A 219 7.20 1.70 13.57
C ARG A 219 6.64 0.35 13.98
N ALA A 220 5.42 0.00 13.53
CA ALA A 220 4.76 -1.28 13.80
C ALA A 220 5.23 -2.41 12.89
N SER A 221 5.92 -2.09 11.80
CA SER A 221 6.37 -3.08 10.82
C SER A 221 7.42 -4.02 11.42
N ALA A 222 7.22 -5.32 11.20
CA ALA A 222 8.17 -6.36 11.60
C ALA A 222 9.42 -6.45 10.69
N LEU A 223 9.49 -5.67 9.62
CA LEU A 223 10.65 -5.64 8.72
C LEU A 223 11.89 -5.18 9.48
N TYR A 224 12.95 -5.94 9.41
CA TYR A 224 14.26 -5.54 9.92
C TYR A 224 15.03 -4.81 8.82
N VAL A 225 15.41 -3.57 9.11
CA VAL A 225 16.20 -2.71 8.21
C VAL A 225 17.55 -2.45 8.87
N PRO A 226 18.60 -3.17 8.47
CA PRO A 226 19.93 -2.94 9.04
C PRO A 226 20.53 -1.62 8.54
N THR A 227 21.45 -1.05 9.33
CA THR A 227 22.31 0.06 8.87
C THR A 227 23.28 -0.42 7.80
N MET A 228 23.89 0.51 7.05
CA MET A 228 24.75 0.15 5.92
C MET A 228 26.02 -0.61 6.31
N ASP A 229 26.49 -0.42 7.53
CA ASP A 229 27.71 -1.03 8.10
C ASP A 229 27.42 -2.26 8.98
N GLU A 230 26.16 -2.63 9.13
CA GLU A 230 25.74 -3.74 9.98
C GLU A 230 25.90 -5.08 9.26
N ASP A 231 26.56 -6.05 9.92
CA ASP A 231 26.57 -7.46 9.49
C ASP A 231 25.28 -8.12 9.98
N ALA A 232 24.32 -8.25 9.07
CA ALA A 232 22.95 -8.65 9.39
C ALA A 232 22.60 -10.00 8.78
N GLU A 233 21.89 -10.83 9.54
CA GLU A 233 21.37 -12.12 9.11
C GLU A 233 19.89 -12.01 8.72
N ILE A 234 19.46 -12.89 7.81
CA ILE A 234 18.04 -12.97 7.40
C ILE A 234 17.20 -13.41 8.62
N PRO A 235 16.20 -12.61 9.03
CA PRO A 235 15.32 -12.98 10.14
C PRO A 235 14.61 -14.32 9.92
N ALA A 236 14.33 -15.03 11.00
CA ALA A 236 13.79 -16.39 10.96
C ALA A 236 12.50 -16.50 10.10
N PHE A 237 11.63 -15.50 10.12
CA PHE A 237 10.40 -15.51 9.32
C PHE A 237 10.66 -15.48 7.79
N ALA A 238 11.82 -14.93 7.38
CA ALA A 238 12.22 -14.84 5.97
C ALA A 238 13.32 -15.86 5.59
N ALA A 239 13.77 -16.68 6.53
CA ALA A 239 14.79 -17.73 6.29
C ALA A 239 14.18 -19.06 5.84
N GLY A 240 12.90 -19.31 6.17
CA GLY A 240 12.18 -20.54 5.85
C GLY A 240 11.30 -20.46 4.62
N ALA A 241 10.44 -21.47 4.45
CA ALA A 241 9.39 -21.44 3.43
C ALA A 241 8.31 -20.41 3.79
N PHE A 242 7.80 -19.70 2.80
CA PHE A 242 6.70 -18.76 2.94
C PHE A 242 5.45 -19.31 2.24
N PRO A 243 4.24 -19.07 2.75
CA PRO A 243 3.02 -19.48 2.08
C PRO A 243 2.91 -18.92 0.67
N GLN A 244 2.59 -19.75 -0.31
CA GLN A 244 2.37 -19.30 -1.67
C GLN A 244 1.02 -18.62 -1.80
N LEU A 245 0.98 -17.58 -2.62
CA LEU A 245 -0.27 -16.95 -3.07
C LEU A 245 -0.72 -17.62 -4.36
N MET A 246 -1.83 -18.37 -4.28
CA MET A 246 -2.30 -19.24 -5.37
C MET A 246 -3.35 -18.59 -6.29
N ILE A 247 -3.76 -17.36 -6.01
CA ILE A 247 -4.71 -16.62 -6.86
C ILE A 247 -3.97 -15.84 -7.96
N PRO A 248 -4.60 -15.62 -9.12
CA PRO A 248 -4.06 -14.77 -10.16
C PRO A 248 -3.63 -13.42 -9.62
N THR A 249 -2.41 -13.00 -9.92
CA THR A 249 -1.85 -11.75 -9.38
C THR A 249 -1.13 -10.97 -10.48
N LEU A 250 -1.52 -9.70 -10.65
CA LEU A 250 -0.81 -8.75 -11.49
C LEU A 250 0.16 -7.93 -10.64
N VAL A 251 1.42 -7.88 -11.04
CA VAL A 251 2.43 -6.99 -10.46
C VAL A 251 2.80 -5.93 -11.50
N VAL A 252 2.43 -4.69 -11.24
CA VAL A 252 2.83 -3.53 -12.05
C VAL A 252 4.07 -2.92 -11.41
N TRP A 253 5.16 -2.80 -12.17
CA TRP A 253 6.43 -2.34 -11.61
C TRP A 253 7.06 -1.23 -12.43
N ALA A 254 7.26 -0.06 -11.81
CA ALA A 254 8.02 1.05 -12.38
C ALA A 254 9.51 0.74 -12.31
N MET A 255 10.17 0.76 -13.46
CA MET A 255 11.55 0.30 -13.60
C MET A 255 12.61 1.31 -13.09
N ASP A 256 12.23 2.58 -12.91
CA ASP A 256 13.11 3.64 -12.38
C ASP A 256 12.75 4.02 -10.93
N ASP A 257 12.12 3.12 -10.17
CA ASP A 257 11.82 3.34 -8.77
C ASP A 257 13.12 3.36 -7.93
N LEU A 258 13.39 4.49 -7.30
CA LEU A 258 14.61 4.68 -6.49
C LEU A 258 14.49 4.08 -5.08
N ALA A 259 13.27 3.90 -4.58
CA ALA A 259 13.01 3.29 -3.27
C ALA A 259 12.97 1.77 -3.35
N LEU A 260 12.40 1.26 -4.44
CA LEU A 260 12.11 -0.16 -4.67
C LEU A 260 12.63 -0.56 -6.07
N PRO A 261 13.94 -0.80 -6.23
CA PRO A 261 14.53 -1.19 -7.51
C PRO A 261 13.93 -2.49 -8.06
N PRO A 262 14.06 -2.75 -9.37
CA PRO A 262 13.47 -3.91 -10.04
C PRO A 262 13.86 -5.28 -9.47
N SER A 263 14.99 -5.39 -8.75
CA SER A 263 15.36 -6.63 -8.04
C SER A 263 14.29 -7.15 -7.08
N ASN A 264 13.33 -6.30 -6.70
CA ASN A 264 12.20 -6.70 -5.84
C ASN A 264 11.18 -7.63 -6.48
N ILE A 265 11.22 -7.78 -7.80
CA ILE A 265 10.35 -8.73 -8.51
C ILE A 265 11.08 -10.01 -8.94
N ASP A 266 12.38 -10.10 -8.74
CA ASP A 266 13.16 -11.29 -9.07
C ASP A 266 12.77 -12.48 -8.18
N GLY A 267 12.40 -13.59 -8.79
CA GLY A 267 12.00 -14.81 -8.07
C GLY A 267 10.59 -14.77 -7.47
N ILE A 268 9.76 -13.79 -7.80
CA ILE A 268 8.40 -13.68 -7.28
C ILE A 268 7.52 -14.86 -7.68
N GLU A 269 7.77 -15.48 -8.82
CA GLU A 269 7.07 -16.66 -9.33
C GLU A 269 7.18 -17.89 -8.41
N GLU A 270 8.21 -17.96 -7.57
CA GLU A 270 8.33 -19.01 -6.56
C GLU A 270 7.29 -18.86 -5.43
N LEU A 271 6.86 -17.64 -5.17
CA LEU A 271 5.88 -17.29 -4.13
C LEU A 271 4.48 -17.08 -4.68
N VAL A 272 4.37 -16.74 -5.95
CA VAL A 272 3.13 -16.44 -6.66
C VAL A 272 3.15 -17.15 -8.01
N PRO A 273 2.80 -18.46 -8.08
CA PRO A 273 2.91 -19.23 -9.31
C PRO A 273 2.06 -18.70 -10.49
N ASP A 274 0.94 -18.03 -10.20
CA ASP A 274 0.08 -17.38 -11.21
C ASP A 274 0.29 -15.86 -11.21
N VAL A 275 1.54 -15.43 -11.40
CA VAL A 275 1.90 -14.02 -11.49
C VAL A 275 2.02 -13.54 -12.93
N THR A 276 1.45 -12.37 -13.20
CA THR A 276 1.70 -11.58 -14.43
C THR A 276 2.47 -10.33 -14.02
N ILE A 277 3.63 -10.10 -14.64
CA ILE A 277 4.44 -8.91 -14.39
C ILE A 277 4.25 -7.93 -15.54
N ALA A 278 3.90 -6.69 -15.23
CA ALA A 278 3.78 -5.57 -16.17
C ALA A 278 4.81 -4.48 -15.85
N PRO A 279 6.01 -4.50 -16.45
CA PRO A 279 7.01 -3.47 -16.26
C PRO A 279 6.57 -2.16 -16.92
N VAL A 280 6.84 -1.04 -16.23
CA VAL A 280 6.57 0.32 -16.72
C VAL A 280 7.88 1.09 -16.79
N GLU A 281 8.37 1.29 -18.01
CA GLU A 281 9.61 2.00 -18.27
C GLU A 281 9.48 3.51 -18.08
N ASN A 282 10.58 4.18 -17.76
CA ASN A 282 10.67 5.63 -17.59
C ASN A 282 9.62 6.16 -16.58
N CYS A 283 9.52 5.47 -15.45
CA CYS A 283 8.55 5.76 -14.41
C CYS A 283 9.16 5.52 -13.03
N GLY A 284 8.89 6.43 -12.09
CA GLY A 284 9.31 6.33 -10.70
C GLY A 284 8.28 5.61 -9.82
N HIS A 285 8.47 5.76 -8.50
CA HIS A 285 7.71 5.04 -7.48
C HIS A 285 6.19 5.19 -7.59
N PHE A 286 5.71 6.38 -7.94
CA PHE A 286 4.27 6.67 -7.95
C PHE A 286 3.62 6.32 -9.30
N VAL A 287 3.86 5.13 -9.80
CA VAL A 287 3.41 4.62 -11.12
C VAL A 287 1.93 4.86 -11.39
N ILE A 288 1.10 4.80 -10.35
CA ILE A 288 -0.36 4.87 -10.44
C ILE A 288 -0.88 6.23 -10.92
N TRP A 289 -0.13 7.32 -10.70
CA TRP A 289 -0.47 8.64 -11.24
C TRP A 289 0.62 9.25 -12.14
N GLU A 290 1.87 8.74 -12.10
CA GLU A 290 2.90 9.10 -13.06
C GLU A 290 2.61 8.51 -14.45
N ARG A 291 2.11 7.28 -14.50
CA ARG A 291 1.79 6.55 -15.76
C ARG A 291 0.42 5.84 -15.66
N PRO A 292 -0.66 6.59 -15.37
CA PRO A 292 -1.99 6.01 -15.12
C PRO A 292 -2.51 5.18 -16.28
N ASP A 293 -2.21 5.58 -17.52
CA ASP A 293 -2.66 4.84 -18.72
C ASP A 293 -2.01 3.46 -18.83
N ALA A 294 -0.72 3.33 -18.45
CA ALA A 294 -0.02 2.05 -18.44
C ALA A 294 -0.60 1.11 -17.37
N VAL A 295 -0.85 1.64 -16.17
CA VAL A 295 -1.49 0.89 -15.07
C VAL A 295 -2.90 0.46 -15.48
N ASN A 296 -3.71 1.37 -16.02
CA ASN A 296 -5.07 1.06 -16.48
C ASN A 296 -5.07 -0.02 -17.57
N ALA A 297 -4.16 0.05 -18.53
CA ALA A 297 -4.05 -0.93 -19.61
C ALA A 297 -3.65 -2.32 -19.09
N ALA A 298 -2.69 -2.40 -18.16
CA ALA A 298 -2.29 -3.65 -17.53
C ALA A 298 -3.44 -4.27 -16.72
N MET A 299 -4.12 -3.48 -15.90
CA MET A 299 -5.28 -3.91 -15.13
C MET A 299 -6.44 -4.33 -16.05
N GLU A 300 -6.71 -3.59 -17.14
CA GLU A 300 -7.75 -3.90 -18.11
C GLU A 300 -7.52 -5.27 -18.77
N GLN A 301 -6.28 -5.58 -19.13
CA GLN A 301 -5.92 -6.88 -19.71
C GLN A 301 -6.07 -8.01 -18.69
N PHE A 302 -5.74 -7.77 -17.45
CA PHE A 302 -5.74 -8.77 -16.37
C PHE A 302 -7.16 -9.07 -15.84
N LEU A 303 -8.03 -8.07 -15.75
CA LEU A 303 -9.40 -8.18 -15.19
C LEU A 303 -10.49 -8.58 -16.23
N ARG A 304 -10.11 -9.04 -17.41
CA ARG A 304 -11.03 -9.48 -18.46
C ARG A 304 -11.72 -10.79 -18.17
#